data_9f85629b0947325aed2a590524bd91df
#
_entry.id   9f85629b0947325aed2a590524bd91df
#
_cell.length_a   1.000
_cell.length_b   1.000
_cell.length_c   1.000
_cell.angle_alpha   90.00
_cell.angle_beta   90.00
_cell.angle_gamma   90.00
#
_symmetry.space_group_name_H-M   'P 1'
#
loop_
_entity.id
_entity.type
_entity.pdbx_description
1 polymer ?
#
loop_
_entity_poly.entity_id
_entity_poly.type
_entity_poly.pdbx_seq_one_letter_code
_entity_poly.pdbx_strand_id
1 'polypeptide(L)'
;MLFRSAVGLRGYLAQRILMGNGYKNVRNLSGGYKLYSAAVAPVPVPSIAAASVDARVTFGSTETSGTVVQSDSILSAGGSSKEPLKINACGLQCPGPIMQVKKAMDTLEPGEQVEIVATDAGFARDASAWCDTTGNRLVGSHEDKGRYTVVIEKGNSNMVCPSSTGTVAAGRGKTLILFSDDLDKALATFVLANGAAATGQKVTVFFTFWGLNVLKKVQKPKVKKDIFGRMFGMMLPSSSLKLKLSQMNMFGMGSRMMRFLMKRKGVDSLESLRSQALAQGVEFIACQMSMDMMGICREELLDEVTIGGVATYMERADKANVNLFI
;
A
#
# COMPACT_ATOMS: atom_id res chain seq x y z
N MET A 1 -4.02 -32.09 24.16
CA MET A 1 -3.86 -32.57 22.78
C MET A 1 -3.33 -31.40 21.93
N LEU A 2 -2.16 -31.53 21.33
CA LEU A 2 -1.50 -30.45 20.60
C LEU A 2 -1.64 -30.70 19.10
N PHE A 3 -2.45 -29.90 18.41
CA PHE A 3 -2.56 -29.96 16.96
C PHE A 3 -1.53 -29.02 16.32
N ARG A 4 -0.69 -29.53 15.44
CA ARG A 4 0.30 -28.75 14.69
C ARG A 4 -0.26 -28.36 13.33
N SER A 5 -0.37 -27.06 13.07
CA SER A 5 -0.71 -26.50 11.76
C SER A 5 0.38 -25.56 11.30
N ALA A 6 0.80 -25.69 10.04
CA ALA A 6 1.83 -24.83 9.47
C ALA A 6 1.34 -23.37 9.30
N VAL A 7 0.04 -23.18 9.07
CA VAL A 7 -0.63 -21.89 8.90
C VAL A 7 -1.93 -21.93 9.71
N GLY A 8 -2.25 -20.85 10.42
CA GLY A 8 -3.28 -20.79 11.46
C GLY A 8 -4.70 -21.27 11.13
N LEU A 9 -5.11 -21.36 9.83
CA LEU A 9 -6.48 -21.71 9.43
C LEU A 9 -6.92 -23.10 9.93
N ARG A 10 -6.07 -24.13 9.79
CA ARG A 10 -6.39 -25.48 10.28
C ARG A 10 -6.49 -25.52 11.80
N GLY A 11 -5.66 -24.76 12.49
CA GLY A 11 -5.72 -24.61 13.95
C GLY A 11 -7.03 -23.95 14.40
N TYR A 12 -7.45 -22.91 13.70
CA TYR A 12 -8.72 -22.23 13.93
C TYR A 12 -9.93 -23.15 13.75
N LEU A 13 -9.98 -23.90 12.64
CA LEU A 13 -11.05 -24.88 12.39
C LEU A 13 -11.10 -25.95 13.46
N ALA A 14 -9.93 -26.51 13.86
CA ALA A 14 -9.84 -27.49 14.94
C ALA A 14 -10.33 -26.92 16.27
N GLN A 15 -9.96 -25.68 16.60
CA GLN A 15 -10.46 -24.96 17.78
C GLN A 15 -12.00 -24.86 17.77
N ARG A 16 -12.61 -24.46 16.65
CA ARG A 16 -14.07 -24.31 16.53
C ARG A 16 -14.79 -25.66 16.68
N ILE A 17 -14.26 -26.72 16.08
CA ILE A 17 -14.81 -28.07 16.21
C ILE A 17 -14.74 -28.57 17.66
N LEU A 18 -13.60 -28.39 18.33
CA LEU A 18 -13.44 -28.80 19.72
C LEU A 18 -14.35 -27.99 20.67
N MET A 19 -14.47 -26.69 20.47
CA MET A 19 -15.39 -25.85 21.26
C MET A 19 -16.85 -26.26 21.04
N GLY A 20 -17.22 -26.62 19.81
CA GLY A 20 -18.55 -27.14 19.49
C GLY A 20 -18.84 -28.50 20.14
N ASN A 21 -17.82 -29.29 20.45
CA ASN A 21 -17.91 -30.56 21.16
C ASN A 21 -17.72 -30.40 22.69
N GLY A 22 -17.85 -29.20 23.24
CA GLY A 22 -17.89 -28.94 24.69
C GLY A 22 -16.54 -28.76 25.37
N TYR A 23 -15.42 -28.72 24.66
CA TYR A 23 -14.11 -28.43 25.26
C TYR A 23 -13.98 -26.93 25.57
N LYS A 24 -13.79 -26.57 26.85
CA LYS A 24 -13.84 -25.17 27.32
C LYS A 24 -12.51 -24.40 27.19
N ASN A 25 -11.37 -25.07 27.18
CA ASN A 25 -10.03 -24.43 27.20
C ASN A 25 -9.23 -24.73 25.92
N VAL A 26 -9.80 -24.38 24.78
CA VAL A 26 -9.13 -24.57 23.48
C VAL A 26 -8.59 -23.22 23.02
N ARG A 27 -7.27 -23.14 22.81
CA ARG A 27 -6.61 -21.93 22.29
C ARG A 27 -5.91 -22.24 20.97
N ASN A 28 -6.00 -21.32 20.04
CA ASN A 28 -5.27 -21.36 18.79
C ASN A 28 -4.10 -20.39 18.83
N LEU A 29 -2.91 -20.84 18.39
CA LEU A 29 -1.75 -19.99 18.30
C LEU A 29 -1.80 -19.21 16.98
N SER A 30 -1.92 -17.88 17.06
CA SER A 30 -1.90 -17.00 15.89
C SER A 30 -0.59 -17.19 15.11
N GLY A 31 -0.68 -17.31 13.78
CA GLY A 31 0.47 -17.59 12.92
C GLY A 31 0.91 -19.05 12.84
N GLY A 32 0.30 -19.95 13.66
CA GLY A 32 0.55 -21.39 13.65
C GLY A 32 1.97 -21.78 14.07
N TYR A 33 2.34 -23.04 13.77
CA TYR A 33 3.62 -23.63 14.20
C TYR A 33 4.84 -22.94 13.59
N LYS A 34 4.73 -22.40 12.38
CA LYS A 34 5.86 -21.69 11.74
C LYS A 34 6.28 -20.45 12.51
N LEU A 35 5.32 -19.63 12.96
CA LEU A 35 5.62 -18.44 13.74
C LEU A 35 6.16 -18.82 15.13
N TYR A 36 5.59 -19.84 15.77
CA TYR A 36 6.05 -20.34 17.04
C TYR A 36 7.50 -20.88 16.96
N SER A 37 7.81 -21.68 15.94
CA SER A 37 9.17 -22.23 15.77
C SER A 37 10.20 -21.13 15.48
N ALA A 38 9.83 -20.09 14.76
CA ALA A 38 10.71 -18.94 14.53
C ALA A 38 10.94 -18.11 15.80
N ALA A 39 9.91 -17.99 16.66
CA ALA A 39 10.03 -17.24 17.91
C ALA A 39 10.77 -17.98 19.02
N VAL A 40 10.77 -19.34 19.00
CA VAL A 40 11.38 -20.19 20.02
C VAL A 40 12.71 -20.79 19.56
N ALA A 41 13.07 -20.67 18.27
CA ALA A 41 14.38 -21.07 17.79
C ALA A 41 15.48 -20.29 18.55
N PRO A 42 16.47 -20.96 19.14
CA PRO A 42 17.57 -20.24 19.79
C PRO A 42 18.27 -19.39 18.73
N VAL A 43 18.35 -18.09 19.00
CA VAL A 43 19.15 -17.17 18.20
C VAL A 43 20.59 -17.65 18.29
N PRO A 44 21.30 -17.98 17.20
CA PRO A 44 22.70 -18.28 17.28
C PRO A 44 23.42 -17.04 17.79
N VAL A 45 23.89 -17.10 19.04
CA VAL A 45 24.75 -16.07 19.62
C VAL A 45 26.07 -16.18 18.89
N PRO A 46 26.57 -15.15 18.17
CA PRO A 46 27.90 -15.18 17.61
C PRO A 46 28.87 -15.29 18.80
N SER A 47 29.69 -16.33 18.83
CA SER A 47 30.76 -16.49 19.82
C SER A 47 31.74 -15.33 19.62
N ILE A 48 31.68 -14.35 20.51
CA ILE A 48 32.71 -13.33 20.62
C ILE A 48 33.91 -14.03 21.24
N ALA A 49 34.90 -14.32 20.38
CA ALA A 49 36.22 -14.74 20.83
C ALA A 49 36.79 -13.62 21.72
N ALA A 50 37.15 -13.99 22.93
CA ALA A 50 37.70 -13.09 23.90
C ALA A 50 38.99 -12.45 23.37
N ALA A 51 38.92 -11.18 23.03
CA ALA A 51 40.10 -10.33 22.87
C ALA A 51 40.32 -9.62 24.21
N SER A 52 41.49 -9.86 24.78
CA SER A 52 41.96 -9.34 26.03
C SER A 52 41.91 -7.81 26.10
N VAL A 53 41.26 -7.32 27.14
CA VAL A 53 41.19 -5.90 27.49
C VAL A 53 42.44 -5.55 28.28
N ASP A 54 43.31 -4.70 27.74
CA ASP A 54 44.26 -3.93 28.54
C ASP A 54 43.74 -2.50 28.67
N ALA A 55 43.39 -2.17 29.88
CA ALA A 55 42.92 -0.88 30.29
C ALA A 55 44.10 0.07 30.53
N ARG A 56 44.04 1.25 29.91
CA ARG A 56 44.67 2.44 30.55
C ARG A 56 43.88 3.70 30.23
N VAL A 57 43.14 4.11 31.22
CA VAL A 57 42.51 5.43 31.32
C VAL A 57 43.59 6.46 31.61
N THR A 58 43.68 7.54 30.86
CA THR A 58 44.28 8.80 31.28
C THR A 58 43.37 9.94 30.94
N PHE A 59 42.84 10.56 31.99
CA PHE A 59 42.20 11.87 31.96
C PHE A 59 43.23 12.95 31.71
N GLY A 60 42.93 13.91 30.84
CA GLY A 60 43.67 15.15 30.64
C GLY A 60 42.72 16.23 30.23
N SER A 61 42.33 17.04 31.19
CA SER A 61 41.67 18.33 31.03
C SER A 61 42.72 19.38 30.63
N THR A 62 42.40 20.24 29.68
CA THR A 62 42.78 21.68 29.77
C THR A 62 42.06 22.52 28.70
N GLU A 63 41.74 23.66 29.14
CA GLU A 63 40.94 24.77 28.69
C GLU A 63 41.46 25.58 27.49
N THR A 64 40.48 26.31 26.89
CA THR A 64 40.52 27.67 26.35
C THR A 64 41.52 28.08 25.25
N SER A 65 41.04 28.50 24.16
CA SER A 65 41.05 29.93 23.76
C SER A 65 40.51 30.14 22.35
N GLY A 66 39.70 31.17 22.16
CA GLY A 66 39.06 31.53 20.91
C GLY A 66 40.03 32.14 19.90
N THR A 67 39.65 32.10 18.66
CA THR A 67 39.90 33.14 17.66
C THR A 67 38.88 33.01 16.53
N VAL A 68 38.14 34.09 16.35
CA VAL A 68 37.29 34.35 15.18
C VAL A 68 38.20 34.67 14.00
N VAL A 69 38.06 33.99 12.91
CA VAL A 69 38.44 34.49 11.58
C VAL A 69 37.33 34.13 10.59
N GLN A 70 36.87 35.19 9.98
CA GLN A 70 35.95 35.21 8.84
C GLN A 70 36.55 34.63 7.58
N SER A 71 35.60 34.29 6.75
CA SER A 71 35.53 34.41 5.29
C SER A 71 35.95 33.25 4.44
N ASP A 72 34.94 32.96 3.67
CA ASP A 72 34.94 32.69 2.24
C ASP A 72 35.33 31.31 1.74
N SER A 73 34.28 30.86 1.17
CA SER A 73 34.26 30.21 -0.14
C SER A 73 34.46 28.68 -0.25
N ILE A 74 33.52 28.26 -0.99
CA ILE A 74 33.55 27.13 -1.91
C ILE A 74 33.17 25.78 -1.31
N LEU A 75 31.86 25.56 -1.45
CA LEU A 75 31.25 24.27 -1.80
C LEU A 75 32.21 23.48 -2.69
N SER A 76 32.77 22.46 -2.14
CA SER A 76 33.22 21.30 -2.89
C SER A 76 32.41 20.13 -2.33
N ALA A 77 31.22 19.93 -2.91
CA ALA A 77 30.53 18.68 -2.84
C ALA A 77 31.42 17.67 -3.59
N GLY A 78 32.26 16.99 -2.86
CA GLY A 78 32.96 15.79 -3.30
C GLY A 78 31.95 14.64 -3.42
N GLY A 79 31.00 14.76 -4.33
CA GLY A 79 30.18 13.65 -4.76
C GLY A 79 31.04 12.80 -5.67
N SER A 80 31.52 11.66 -5.19
CA SER A 80 31.95 10.57 -6.07
C SER A 80 30.73 10.19 -6.90
N SER A 81 30.62 10.74 -8.10
CA SER A 81 29.58 10.42 -9.06
C SER A 81 29.85 9.04 -9.64
N LYS A 82 29.60 7.97 -8.86
CA LYS A 82 29.43 6.65 -9.44
C LYS A 82 28.18 6.72 -10.33
N GLU A 83 28.31 6.22 -11.54
CA GLU A 83 27.17 6.12 -12.46
C GLU A 83 26.05 5.33 -11.79
N PRO A 84 24.77 5.77 -11.87
CA PRO A 84 23.65 5.07 -11.24
C PRO A 84 23.52 3.64 -11.78
N LEU A 85 23.22 2.70 -10.91
CA LEU A 85 22.95 1.32 -11.29
C LEU A 85 21.67 1.28 -12.15
N LYS A 86 21.81 0.88 -13.42
CA LYS A 86 20.68 0.86 -14.37
C LYS A 86 19.94 -0.48 -14.35
N ILE A 87 18.64 -0.42 -14.14
CA ILE A 87 17.77 -1.59 -14.09
C ILE A 87 16.62 -1.44 -15.08
N ASN A 88 16.41 -2.47 -15.88
CA ASN A 88 15.27 -2.54 -16.79
C ASN A 88 14.19 -3.42 -16.17
N ALA A 89 13.09 -2.80 -15.75
CA ALA A 89 11.89 -3.44 -15.22
C ALA A 89 10.69 -3.35 -16.20
N CYS A 90 10.96 -3.07 -17.47
CA CYS A 90 9.91 -3.04 -18.49
C CYS A 90 9.21 -4.39 -18.61
N GLY A 91 7.87 -4.36 -18.75
CA GLY A 91 7.03 -5.55 -18.82
C GLY A 91 6.69 -6.17 -17.46
N LEU A 92 7.30 -5.71 -16.37
CA LEU A 92 6.88 -6.09 -15.02
C LEU A 92 5.71 -5.20 -14.58
N GLN A 93 4.76 -5.82 -13.90
CA GLN A 93 3.64 -5.13 -13.25
C GLN A 93 3.81 -5.14 -11.73
N CYS A 94 3.13 -4.21 -11.04
CA CYS A 94 3.14 -4.13 -9.59
C CYS A 94 2.84 -5.52 -8.96
N PRO A 95 3.65 -5.97 -7.97
CA PRO A 95 4.73 -5.24 -7.28
C PRO A 95 6.14 -5.41 -7.91
N GLY A 96 6.24 -5.98 -9.13
CA GLY A 96 7.50 -6.37 -9.78
C GLY A 96 8.56 -5.26 -9.81
N PRO A 97 8.28 -4.05 -10.34
CA PRO A 97 9.26 -2.96 -10.39
C PRO A 97 9.78 -2.58 -9.00
N ILE A 98 8.91 -2.45 -8.00
CA ILE A 98 9.32 -2.11 -6.61
C ILE A 98 10.19 -3.22 -5.98
N MET A 99 9.92 -4.48 -6.30
CA MET A 99 10.76 -5.59 -5.84
C MET A 99 12.18 -5.52 -6.44
N GLN A 100 12.32 -5.06 -7.68
CA GLN A 100 13.64 -4.83 -8.30
C GLN A 100 14.35 -3.64 -7.65
N VAL A 101 13.62 -2.54 -7.36
CA VAL A 101 14.15 -1.40 -6.56
C VAL A 101 14.72 -1.91 -5.25
N LYS A 102 13.93 -2.64 -4.47
CA LYS A 102 14.36 -3.17 -3.17
C LYS A 102 15.61 -4.02 -3.29
N LYS A 103 15.64 -4.97 -4.24
CA LYS A 103 16.79 -5.85 -4.46
C LYS A 103 18.07 -5.06 -4.81
N ALA A 104 17.96 -4.03 -5.64
CA ALA A 104 19.08 -3.16 -5.96
C ALA A 104 19.55 -2.37 -4.73
N MET A 105 18.61 -1.79 -3.98
CA MET A 105 18.94 -1.04 -2.76
C MET A 105 19.60 -1.89 -1.69
N ASP A 106 19.31 -3.20 -1.62
CA ASP A 106 19.96 -4.12 -0.69
C ASP A 106 21.48 -4.28 -1.01
N THR A 107 21.90 -4.04 -2.26
CA THR A 107 23.30 -4.17 -2.72
C THR A 107 24.08 -2.86 -2.80
N LEU A 108 23.40 -1.72 -2.80
CA LEU A 108 24.02 -0.40 -2.90
C LEU A 108 24.51 0.09 -1.53
N GLU A 109 25.52 0.97 -1.55
CA GLU A 109 25.96 1.71 -0.38
C GLU A 109 25.14 3.02 -0.21
N PRO A 110 25.06 3.58 1.01
CA PRO A 110 24.41 4.86 1.24
C PRO A 110 24.97 5.97 0.35
N GLY A 111 24.08 6.72 -0.30
CA GLY A 111 24.42 7.75 -1.27
C GLY A 111 24.58 7.27 -2.71
N GLU A 112 24.63 5.97 -2.97
CA GLU A 112 24.61 5.45 -4.33
C GLU A 112 23.21 5.51 -4.92
N GLN A 113 23.13 5.58 -6.25
CA GLN A 113 21.89 5.78 -6.97
C GLN A 113 21.54 4.58 -7.87
N VAL A 114 20.25 4.34 -8.02
CA VAL A 114 19.70 3.39 -9.00
C VAL A 114 18.75 4.11 -9.94
N GLU A 115 18.91 3.87 -11.23
CA GLU A 115 17.99 4.30 -12.29
C GLU A 115 17.17 3.11 -12.76
N ILE A 116 15.86 3.19 -12.67
CA ILE A 116 14.96 2.10 -13.02
C ILE A 116 13.97 2.57 -14.08
N VAL A 117 13.86 1.78 -15.13
CA VAL A 117 12.90 2.03 -16.21
C VAL A 117 11.81 0.95 -16.14
N ALA A 118 10.55 1.37 -16.09
CA ALA A 118 9.39 0.49 -16.11
C ALA A 118 8.33 0.97 -17.11
N THR A 119 7.44 0.08 -17.52
CA THR A 119 6.29 0.40 -18.37
C THR A 119 4.98 0.47 -17.60
N ASP A 120 5.02 0.26 -16.29
CA ASP A 120 3.87 0.37 -15.37
C ASP A 120 3.62 1.83 -15.02
N ALA A 121 2.45 2.36 -15.39
CA ALA A 121 2.07 3.75 -15.15
C ALA A 121 1.96 4.12 -13.65
N GLY A 122 1.73 3.13 -12.78
CA GLY A 122 1.71 3.32 -11.32
C GLY A 122 3.11 3.43 -10.69
N PHE A 123 4.14 2.95 -11.39
CA PHE A 123 5.48 2.77 -10.83
C PHE A 123 6.11 4.06 -10.26
N ALA A 124 6.02 5.18 -10.96
CA ALA A 124 6.63 6.44 -10.51
C ALA A 124 6.06 6.89 -9.15
N ARG A 125 4.75 6.71 -8.94
CA ARG A 125 4.08 7.03 -7.68
C ARG A 125 4.40 6.01 -6.59
N ASP A 126 4.41 4.72 -6.93
CA ASP A 126 4.80 3.66 -6.01
C ASP A 126 6.25 3.82 -5.53
N ALA A 127 7.15 4.22 -6.43
CA ALA A 127 8.54 4.51 -6.09
C ALA A 127 8.67 5.70 -5.12
N SER A 128 7.89 6.76 -5.32
CA SER A 128 7.83 7.89 -4.38
C SER A 128 7.34 7.44 -3.01
N ALA A 129 6.21 6.76 -2.95
CA ALA A 129 5.64 6.25 -1.70
C ALA A 129 6.60 5.28 -0.98
N TRP A 130 7.32 4.44 -1.75
CA TRP A 130 8.31 3.51 -1.23
C TRP A 130 9.52 4.27 -0.64
N CYS A 131 10.01 5.32 -1.30
CA CYS A 131 11.09 6.16 -0.80
C CYS A 131 10.71 6.82 0.53
N ASP A 132 9.50 7.40 0.61
CA ASP A 132 8.98 8.04 1.82
C ASP A 132 8.90 7.07 3.02
N THR A 133 8.56 5.80 2.74
CA THR A 133 8.43 4.77 3.77
C THR A 133 9.78 4.20 4.21
N THR A 134 10.75 4.08 3.30
CA THR A 134 12.02 3.38 3.53
C THR A 134 13.18 4.32 3.85
N GLY A 135 12.96 5.64 3.86
CA GLY A 135 13.98 6.64 4.11
C GLY A 135 14.99 6.84 2.98
N ASN A 136 14.66 6.35 1.78
CA ASN A 136 15.41 6.63 0.56
C ASN A 136 14.96 7.94 -0.07
N ARG A 137 15.76 8.50 -0.97
CA ARG A 137 15.46 9.78 -1.60
C ARG A 137 15.12 9.57 -3.09
N LEU A 138 13.94 10.02 -3.49
CA LEU A 138 13.59 10.13 -4.90
C LEU A 138 14.34 11.34 -5.48
N VAL A 139 15.27 11.09 -6.41
CA VAL A 139 16.09 12.13 -7.05
C VAL A 139 15.34 12.73 -8.24
N GLY A 140 14.68 11.90 -9.03
CA GLY A 140 13.90 12.35 -10.18
C GLY A 140 13.02 11.25 -10.74
N SER A 141 11.98 11.69 -11.46
CA SER A 141 11.15 10.80 -12.26
C SER A 141 10.83 11.46 -13.59
N HIS A 142 10.88 10.67 -14.65
CA HIS A 142 10.63 11.12 -16.01
C HIS A 142 9.76 10.11 -16.76
N GLU A 143 8.85 10.62 -17.60
CA GLU A 143 8.03 9.79 -18.48
C GLU A 143 8.36 10.11 -19.94
N ASP A 144 8.69 9.10 -20.71
CA ASP A 144 8.84 9.19 -22.17
C ASP A 144 8.17 7.98 -22.85
N LYS A 145 7.20 8.28 -23.70
CA LYS A 145 6.50 7.28 -24.54
C LYS A 145 6.01 6.03 -23.80
N GLY A 146 5.42 6.22 -22.59
CA GLY A 146 4.92 5.14 -21.75
C GLY A 146 6.02 4.35 -21.03
N ARG A 147 7.23 4.91 -20.96
CA ARG A 147 8.30 4.44 -20.09
C ARG A 147 8.48 5.42 -18.94
N TYR A 148 8.49 4.90 -17.77
CA TYR A 148 8.64 5.64 -16.52
C TYR A 148 10.02 5.37 -15.97
N THR A 149 10.90 6.37 -16.03
CA THR A 149 12.27 6.29 -15.49
C THR A 149 12.28 6.97 -14.14
N VAL A 150 12.76 6.28 -13.14
CA VAL A 150 12.86 6.78 -11.76
C VAL A 150 14.30 6.62 -11.28
N VAL A 151 14.85 7.69 -10.67
CA VAL A 151 16.18 7.68 -10.06
C VAL A 151 16.01 7.80 -8.55
N ILE A 152 16.53 6.84 -7.83
CA ILE A 152 16.44 6.75 -6.37
C ILE A 152 17.86 6.67 -5.79
N GLU A 153 18.11 7.47 -4.76
CA GLU A 153 19.35 7.45 -3.99
C GLU A 153 19.14 6.72 -2.66
N LYS A 154 20.08 5.86 -2.33
CA LYS A 154 20.02 5.13 -1.06
C LYS A 154 20.26 6.08 0.11
N GLY A 155 19.27 6.16 0.99
CA GLY A 155 19.37 6.93 2.23
C GLY A 155 20.42 6.36 3.19
N ASN A 156 20.99 7.21 4.04
CA ASN A 156 21.81 6.77 5.17
C ASN A 156 20.91 6.07 6.19
N SER A 157 21.11 4.79 6.39
CA SER A 157 20.37 4.00 7.41
C SER A 157 20.61 4.49 8.85
N ASN A 158 21.50 5.44 9.06
CA ASN A 158 21.73 6.11 10.36
C ASN A 158 20.82 7.29 10.62
N MET A 159 20.00 7.72 9.67
CA MET A 159 18.83 8.53 9.99
C MET A 159 17.72 7.59 10.50
N VAL A 160 17.90 7.11 11.72
CA VAL A 160 16.77 6.91 12.63
C VAL A 160 15.86 8.09 12.40
N CYS A 161 14.65 7.88 11.90
CA CYS A 161 13.59 8.88 12.02
C CYS A 161 13.75 9.47 13.41
N PRO A 162 13.86 10.81 13.57
CA PRO A 162 14.03 11.38 14.89
C PRO A 162 12.91 10.78 15.73
N SER A 163 13.28 9.89 16.64
CA SER A 163 12.41 9.44 17.70
C SER A 163 12.13 10.71 18.50
N SER A 164 11.14 11.46 18.00
CA SER A 164 10.44 12.38 18.86
C SER A 164 9.90 11.51 19.98
N THR A 165 10.61 11.56 21.11
CA THR A 165 10.07 11.28 22.43
C THR A 165 8.87 12.21 22.66
N GLY A 166 7.83 11.94 21.99
CA GLY A 166 6.54 12.57 22.05
C GLY A 166 5.59 11.56 21.51
N THR A 167 4.71 11.06 22.38
CA THR A 167 3.54 10.26 22.09
C THR A 167 3.31 10.06 20.60
N VAL A 168 3.56 8.83 20.12
CA VAL A 168 3.21 8.41 18.77
C VAL A 168 1.77 8.86 18.58
N ALA A 169 1.58 9.94 17.84
CA ALA A 169 0.25 10.34 17.41
C ALA A 169 -0.22 9.18 16.54
N ALA A 170 -0.96 8.27 17.15
CA ALA A 170 -1.49 7.09 16.50
C ALA A 170 -2.10 7.55 15.19
N GLY A 171 -1.63 7.02 14.07
CA GLY A 171 -2.06 7.45 12.76
C GLY A 171 -3.59 7.51 12.74
N ARG A 172 -4.14 8.70 12.53
CA ARG A 172 -5.59 8.94 12.56
C ARG A 172 -6.24 8.64 11.22
N GLY A 173 -5.51 8.02 10.29
CA GLY A 173 -6.04 7.64 8.98
C GLY A 173 -6.87 6.36 9.03
N LYS A 174 -7.69 6.18 8.01
CA LYS A 174 -8.46 4.95 7.74
C LYS A 174 -8.17 4.51 6.32
N THR A 175 -7.92 3.24 6.12
CA THR A 175 -7.84 2.68 4.77
C THR A 175 -8.86 1.57 4.59
N LEU A 176 -9.46 1.53 3.41
CA LEU A 176 -10.38 0.49 3.01
C LEU A 176 -9.91 -0.09 1.69
N ILE A 177 -9.89 -1.41 1.56
CA ILE A 177 -9.71 -2.10 0.28
C ILE A 177 -11.08 -2.55 -0.18
N LEU A 178 -11.50 -2.08 -1.35
CA LEU A 178 -12.70 -2.59 -2.00
C LEU A 178 -12.28 -3.54 -3.12
N PHE A 179 -12.49 -4.83 -2.89
CA PHE A 179 -12.18 -5.89 -3.84
C PHE A 179 -13.39 -6.28 -4.69
N SER A 180 -14.59 -6.22 -4.09
CA SER A 180 -15.84 -6.66 -4.72
C SER A 180 -16.53 -5.52 -5.47
N ASP A 181 -17.30 -5.86 -6.53
CA ASP A 181 -18.22 -4.97 -7.22
C ASP A 181 -19.69 -5.18 -6.80
N ASP A 182 -19.92 -5.88 -5.71
CA ASP A 182 -21.26 -6.04 -5.17
C ASP A 182 -21.79 -4.69 -4.65
N LEU A 183 -23.01 -4.33 -5.06
CA LEU A 183 -23.64 -3.05 -4.70
C LEU A 183 -23.72 -2.83 -3.18
N ASP A 184 -24.07 -3.85 -2.43
CA ASP A 184 -24.19 -3.81 -0.96
C ASP A 184 -22.84 -3.60 -0.29
N LYS A 185 -21.77 -4.24 -0.76
CA LYS A 185 -20.41 -4.04 -0.26
C LYS A 185 -19.85 -2.66 -0.62
N ALA A 186 -20.10 -2.21 -1.85
CA ALA A 186 -19.74 -0.86 -2.26
C ALA A 186 -20.47 0.22 -1.44
N LEU A 187 -21.77 0.03 -1.16
CA LEU A 187 -22.52 0.91 -0.28
C LEU A 187 -21.92 0.95 1.14
N ALA A 188 -21.63 -0.22 1.71
CA ALA A 188 -20.99 -0.30 3.04
C ALA A 188 -19.65 0.44 3.06
N THR A 189 -18.82 0.28 2.02
CA THR A 189 -17.53 0.97 1.89
C THR A 189 -17.70 2.49 1.94
N PHE A 190 -18.63 3.05 1.15
CA PHE A 190 -18.81 4.51 1.13
C PHE A 190 -19.54 5.05 2.35
N VAL A 191 -20.41 4.29 3.00
CA VAL A 191 -20.99 4.66 4.31
C VAL A 191 -19.89 4.78 5.35
N LEU A 192 -18.99 3.78 5.43
CA LEU A 192 -17.84 3.82 6.34
C LEU A 192 -16.86 4.95 6.00
N ALA A 193 -16.53 5.12 4.71
CA ALA A 193 -15.61 6.17 4.27
C ALA A 193 -16.14 7.57 4.59
N ASN A 194 -17.41 7.84 4.27
CA ASN A 194 -18.05 9.13 4.60
C ASN A 194 -18.15 9.36 6.12
N GLY A 195 -18.51 8.32 6.88
CA GLY A 195 -18.55 8.40 8.33
C GLY A 195 -17.20 8.72 8.95
N ALA A 196 -16.13 8.08 8.46
CA ALA A 196 -14.77 8.36 8.92
C ALA A 196 -14.29 9.76 8.49
N ALA A 197 -14.56 10.18 7.26
CA ALA A 197 -14.21 11.51 6.77
C ALA A 197 -14.94 12.60 7.55
N ALA A 198 -16.22 12.39 7.90
CA ALA A 198 -17.00 13.33 8.71
C ALA A 198 -16.41 13.56 10.11
N THR A 199 -15.61 12.64 10.63
CA THR A 199 -14.87 12.82 11.89
C THR A 199 -13.53 13.55 11.72
N GLY A 200 -13.24 14.12 10.54
CA GLY A 200 -12.01 14.85 10.25
C GLY A 200 -10.79 13.95 10.02
N GLN A 201 -10.99 12.67 9.77
CA GLN A 201 -9.88 11.73 9.55
C GLN A 201 -9.55 11.60 8.06
N LYS A 202 -8.26 11.37 7.76
CA LYS A 202 -7.85 11.02 6.40
C LYS A 202 -8.36 9.63 6.06
N VAL A 203 -9.05 9.50 4.94
CA VAL A 203 -9.59 8.23 4.46
C VAL A 203 -9.07 7.95 3.07
N THR A 204 -8.54 6.75 2.87
CA THR A 204 -8.11 6.25 1.55
C THR A 204 -8.87 4.98 1.23
N VAL A 205 -9.47 4.92 0.05
CA VAL A 205 -10.11 3.70 -0.47
C VAL A 205 -9.29 3.19 -1.65
N PHE A 206 -8.76 1.98 -1.53
CA PHE A 206 -8.01 1.29 -2.56
C PHE A 206 -8.91 0.30 -3.30
N PHE A 207 -9.08 0.51 -4.59
CA PHE A 207 -9.94 -0.31 -5.44
C PHE A 207 -9.08 -1.28 -6.24
N THR A 208 -9.37 -2.55 -6.09
CA THR A 208 -8.63 -3.61 -6.79
C THR A 208 -9.60 -4.64 -7.39
N PHE A 209 -9.18 -5.32 -8.42
CA PHE A 209 -9.98 -6.30 -9.15
C PHE A 209 -11.41 -5.82 -9.47
N TRP A 210 -12.42 -6.55 -9.00
CA TRP A 210 -13.82 -6.24 -9.27
C TRP A 210 -14.24 -4.89 -8.71
N GLY A 211 -13.64 -4.44 -7.59
CA GLY A 211 -13.90 -3.14 -6.99
C GLY A 211 -13.66 -1.95 -7.93
N LEU A 212 -12.81 -2.10 -8.96
CA LEU A 212 -12.64 -1.09 -10.01
C LEU A 212 -13.93 -0.75 -10.75
N ASN A 213 -14.87 -1.69 -10.85
CA ASN A 213 -16.15 -1.45 -11.50
C ASN A 213 -17.01 -0.40 -10.79
N VAL A 214 -16.76 -0.21 -9.49
CA VAL A 214 -17.44 0.80 -8.66
C VAL A 214 -16.99 2.21 -9.02
N LEU A 215 -15.77 2.35 -9.53
CA LEU A 215 -15.21 3.64 -9.98
C LEU A 215 -15.61 4.03 -11.41
N LYS A 216 -16.26 3.14 -12.16
CA LYS A 216 -16.63 3.43 -13.54
C LYS A 216 -17.60 4.59 -13.64
N LYS A 217 -17.38 5.46 -14.64
CA LYS A 217 -18.28 6.56 -15.00
C LYS A 217 -19.67 6.02 -15.32
N VAL A 218 -20.68 6.82 -15.02
CA VAL A 218 -22.08 6.49 -15.35
C VAL A 218 -22.26 6.39 -16.86
N GLN A 219 -21.65 7.35 -17.59
CA GLN A 219 -21.64 7.34 -19.05
C GLN A 219 -20.38 6.62 -19.53
N LYS A 220 -20.58 5.56 -20.33
CA LYS A 220 -19.48 4.76 -20.87
C LYS A 220 -18.72 5.55 -21.94
N PRO A 221 -17.44 5.88 -21.76
CA PRO A 221 -16.64 6.51 -22.80
C PRO A 221 -16.34 5.51 -23.93
N LYS A 222 -16.14 6.04 -25.14
CA LYS A 222 -15.68 5.25 -26.29
C LYS A 222 -14.16 5.08 -26.20
N VAL A 223 -13.70 3.95 -25.74
CA VAL A 223 -12.27 3.64 -25.61
C VAL A 223 -11.88 2.53 -26.58
N LYS A 224 -10.74 2.67 -27.26
CA LYS A 224 -10.16 1.60 -28.06
C LYS A 224 -9.48 0.60 -27.12
N LYS A 225 -9.96 -0.63 -27.12
CA LYS A 225 -9.43 -1.74 -26.34
C LYS A 225 -8.87 -2.82 -27.25
N ASP A 226 -7.90 -3.56 -26.77
CA ASP A 226 -7.44 -4.80 -27.39
C ASP A 226 -8.52 -5.91 -27.35
N ILE A 227 -8.24 -7.06 -27.95
CA ILE A 227 -9.20 -8.16 -28.03
C ILE A 227 -9.61 -8.67 -26.64
N PHE A 228 -8.63 -8.81 -25.74
CA PHE A 228 -8.89 -9.29 -24.37
C PHE A 228 -9.66 -8.25 -23.54
N GLY A 229 -9.27 -6.98 -23.61
CA GLY A 229 -9.98 -5.88 -22.96
C GLY A 229 -11.41 -5.70 -23.47
N ARG A 230 -11.69 -6.05 -24.74
CA ARG A 230 -13.05 -6.09 -25.31
C ARG A 230 -13.86 -7.22 -24.73
N MET A 231 -13.27 -8.42 -24.62
CA MET A 231 -13.88 -9.60 -24.04
C MET A 231 -14.26 -9.37 -22.57
N PHE A 232 -13.32 -8.92 -21.75
CA PHE A 232 -13.59 -8.52 -20.37
C PHE A 232 -14.62 -7.40 -20.27
N GLY A 233 -14.53 -6.39 -21.10
CA GLY A 233 -15.47 -5.27 -21.14
C GLY A 233 -16.90 -5.67 -21.49
N MET A 234 -17.12 -6.84 -22.11
CA MET A 234 -18.45 -7.40 -22.36
C MET A 234 -18.98 -8.14 -21.11
N MET A 235 -18.12 -8.78 -20.34
CA MET A 235 -18.47 -9.53 -19.13
C MET A 235 -18.64 -8.63 -17.90
N LEU A 236 -17.89 -7.53 -17.83
CA LEU A 236 -17.90 -6.62 -16.69
C LEU A 236 -19.09 -5.64 -16.77
N PRO A 237 -19.56 -5.14 -15.61
CA PRO A 237 -20.53 -4.05 -15.57
C PRO A 237 -20.02 -2.86 -16.37
N SER A 238 -20.86 -2.30 -17.25
CA SER A 238 -20.47 -1.18 -18.09
C SER A 238 -20.42 0.16 -17.35
N SER A 239 -21.04 0.23 -16.17
CA SER A 239 -21.05 1.40 -15.28
C SER A 239 -21.41 1.00 -13.86
N SER A 240 -21.16 1.88 -12.89
CA SER A 240 -21.53 1.68 -11.47
C SER A 240 -23.03 1.44 -11.27
N LEU A 241 -23.89 1.91 -12.18
CA LEU A 241 -25.33 1.67 -12.11
C LEU A 241 -25.75 0.22 -12.33
N LYS A 242 -24.89 -0.61 -12.93
CA LYS A 242 -25.18 -2.02 -13.28
C LYS A 242 -24.58 -3.01 -12.30
N LEU A 243 -24.14 -2.56 -11.15
CA LEU A 243 -23.63 -3.44 -10.09
C LEU A 243 -24.73 -4.35 -9.56
N LYS A 244 -24.36 -5.58 -9.23
CA LYS A 244 -25.23 -6.63 -8.72
C LYS A 244 -25.20 -6.65 -7.19
N LEU A 245 -26.15 -7.31 -6.57
CA LEU A 245 -26.05 -7.64 -5.14
C LEU A 245 -25.22 -8.91 -4.94
N SER A 246 -24.55 -9.00 -3.79
CA SER A 246 -23.80 -10.19 -3.37
C SER A 246 -24.71 -11.42 -3.23
N GLN A 247 -25.92 -11.20 -2.74
CA GLN A 247 -26.96 -12.20 -2.57
C GLN A 247 -28.29 -11.68 -3.12
N MET A 248 -29.22 -12.59 -3.39
CA MET A 248 -30.58 -12.27 -3.87
C MET A 248 -30.62 -11.40 -5.13
N ASN A 249 -29.62 -11.55 -6.02
CA ASN A 249 -29.53 -10.72 -7.21
C ASN A 249 -30.66 -11.01 -8.24
N MET A 250 -31.20 -12.24 -8.29
CA MET A 250 -32.36 -12.64 -9.11
C MET A 250 -32.33 -12.03 -10.52
N PHE A 251 -31.26 -12.31 -11.28
CA PHE A 251 -31.02 -11.75 -12.63
C PHE A 251 -31.01 -10.21 -12.69
N GLY A 252 -30.62 -9.52 -11.60
CA GLY A 252 -30.55 -8.08 -11.51
C GLY A 252 -31.82 -7.39 -10.99
N MET A 253 -32.86 -8.16 -10.69
CA MET A 253 -34.08 -7.64 -10.09
C MET A 253 -33.84 -7.18 -8.64
N GLY A 254 -32.99 -7.93 -7.89
CA GLY A 254 -32.64 -7.57 -6.51
C GLY A 254 -31.93 -6.22 -6.41
N SER A 255 -30.96 -5.92 -7.27
CA SER A 255 -30.29 -4.63 -7.26
C SER A 255 -31.21 -3.46 -7.64
N ARG A 256 -32.15 -3.67 -8.56
CA ARG A 256 -33.17 -2.66 -8.89
C ARG A 256 -34.11 -2.41 -7.72
N MET A 257 -34.55 -3.47 -7.06
CA MET A 257 -35.40 -3.39 -5.86
C MET A 257 -34.67 -2.68 -4.71
N MET A 258 -33.40 -3.00 -4.49
CA MET A 258 -32.60 -2.32 -3.45
C MET A 258 -32.50 -0.81 -3.74
N ARG A 259 -32.15 -0.42 -4.96
CA ARG A 259 -32.08 0.99 -5.36
C ARG A 259 -33.42 1.71 -5.22
N PHE A 260 -34.54 1.02 -5.55
CA PHE A 260 -35.89 1.55 -5.34
C PHE A 260 -36.21 1.75 -3.87
N LEU A 261 -35.90 0.77 -3.02
CA LEU A 261 -36.09 0.87 -1.56
C LEU A 261 -35.25 1.97 -0.94
N MET A 262 -33.98 2.11 -1.37
CA MET A 262 -33.11 3.22 -0.93
C MET A 262 -33.75 4.57 -1.23
N LYS A 263 -34.21 4.77 -2.47
CA LYS A 263 -34.89 6.02 -2.88
C LYS A 263 -36.15 6.25 -2.03
N ARG A 264 -36.96 5.21 -1.80
CA ARG A 264 -38.18 5.32 -1.00
C ARG A 264 -37.92 5.65 0.46
N LYS A 265 -36.81 5.18 1.02
CA LYS A 265 -36.41 5.39 2.42
C LYS A 265 -35.50 6.61 2.61
N GLY A 266 -35.23 7.39 1.56
CA GLY A 266 -34.33 8.54 1.65
C GLY A 266 -32.85 8.17 1.90
N VAL A 267 -32.45 6.94 1.53
CA VAL A 267 -31.05 6.52 1.59
C VAL A 267 -30.36 6.94 0.31
N ASP A 268 -29.20 7.56 0.46
CA ASP A 268 -28.38 8.02 -0.68
C ASP A 268 -27.99 6.86 -1.61
N SER A 269 -27.98 7.15 -2.91
CA SER A 269 -27.48 6.19 -3.92
C SER A 269 -25.97 5.99 -3.78
N LEU A 270 -25.46 4.89 -4.33
CA LEU A 270 -24.02 4.63 -4.40
C LEU A 270 -23.26 5.80 -5.03
N GLU A 271 -23.81 6.34 -6.11
CA GLU A 271 -23.20 7.45 -6.86
C GLU A 271 -23.18 8.74 -6.00
N SER A 272 -24.25 9.00 -5.23
CA SER A 272 -24.31 10.12 -4.29
C SER A 272 -23.27 9.97 -3.17
N LEU A 273 -23.25 8.82 -2.51
CA LEU A 273 -22.29 8.52 -1.43
C LEU A 273 -20.83 8.62 -1.92
N ARG A 274 -20.57 8.15 -3.14
CA ARG A 274 -19.25 8.25 -3.76
C ARG A 274 -18.83 9.71 -4.01
N SER A 275 -19.75 10.53 -4.53
CA SER A 275 -19.49 11.96 -4.75
C SER A 275 -19.32 12.71 -3.42
N GLN A 276 -20.08 12.37 -2.40
CA GLN A 276 -19.91 12.93 -1.05
C GLN A 276 -18.54 12.58 -0.47
N ALA A 277 -18.07 11.35 -0.66
CA ALA A 277 -16.76 10.92 -0.19
C ALA A 277 -15.64 11.74 -0.86
N LEU A 278 -15.71 11.94 -2.18
CA LEU A 278 -14.76 12.78 -2.91
C LEU A 278 -14.81 14.25 -2.41
N ALA A 279 -16.01 14.80 -2.22
CA ALA A 279 -16.19 16.16 -1.72
C ALA A 279 -15.63 16.36 -0.30
N GLN A 280 -15.62 15.30 0.51
CA GLN A 280 -15.01 15.28 1.86
C GLN A 280 -13.49 15.00 1.84
N GLY A 281 -12.86 14.86 0.66
CA GLY A 281 -11.43 14.64 0.52
C GLY A 281 -11.00 13.19 0.74
N VAL A 282 -11.91 12.22 0.60
CA VAL A 282 -11.53 10.80 0.58
C VAL A 282 -10.70 10.51 -0.66
N GLU A 283 -9.51 9.97 -0.48
CA GLU A 283 -8.61 9.59 -1.56
C GLU A 283 -9.05 8.26 -2.18
N PHE A 284 -9.25 8.24 -3.50
CA PHE A 284 -9.54 7.02 -4.25
C PHE A 284 -8.33 6.59 -5.05
N ILE A 285 -7.87 5.37 -4.82
CA ILE A 285 -6.72 4.77 -5.52
C ILE A 285 -7.19 3.55 -6.30
N ALA A 286 -7.00 3.56 -7.61
CA ALA A 286 -7.23 2.40 -8.48
C ALA A 286 -5.94 1.61 -8.67
N CYS A 287 -6.02 0.30 -8.49
CA CYS A 287 -4.88 -0.60 -8.68
C CYS A 287 -4.53 -0.75 -10.16
N GLN A 288 -3.34 -0.25 -10.57
CA GLN A 288 -2.86 -0.33 -11.95
C GLN A 288 -2.83 -1.77 -12.47
N MET A 289 -2.22 -2.69 -11.72
CA MET A 289 -2.14 -4.11 -12.12
C MET A 289 -3.53 -4.70 -12.41
N SER A 290 -4.51 -4.40 -11.55
CA SER A 290 -5.87 -4.91 -11.76
C SER A 290 -6.56 -4.25 -12.97
N MET A 291 -6.27 -2.98 -13.24
CA MET A 291 -6.76 -2.30 -14.46
C MET A 291 -6.24 -3.01 -15.71
N ASP A 292 -4.94 -3.29 -15.76
CA ASP A 292 -4.30 -3.95 -16.89
C ASP A 292 -4.83 -5.37 -17.09
N MET A 293 -4.95 -6.15 -16.02
CA MET A 293 -5.48 -7.52 -16.08
C MET A 293 -6.94 -7.57 -16.55
N MET A 294 -7.76 -6.61 -16.12
CA MET A 294 -9.19 -6.58 -16.45
C MET A 294 -9.51 -5.75 -17.69
N GLY A 295 -8.50 -5.17 -18.34
CA GLY A 295 -8.68 -4.32 -19.53
C GLY A 295 -9.54 -3.10 -19.27
N ILE A 296 -9.39 -2.49 -18.08
CA ILE A 296 -10.09 -1.26 -17.68
C ILE A 296 -9.17 -0.08 -17.97
N CYS A 297 -9.60 0.82 -18.84
CA CYS A 297 -8.83 2.01 -19.20
C CYS A 297 -9.10 3.16 -18.20
N ARG A 298 -8.11 4.05 -18.06
CA ARG A 298 -8.20 5.22 -17.17
C ARG A 298 -9.42 6.09 -17.46
N GLU A 299 -9.76 6.24 -18.72
CA GLU A 299 -10.87 7.07 -19.20
C GLU A 299 -12.25 6.53 -18.78
N GLU A 300 -12.33 5.24 -18.45
CA GLU A 300 -13.57 4.61 -17.95
C GLU A 300 -13.84 4.93 -16.48
N LEU A 301 -12.80 5.34 -15.75
CA LEU A 301 -12.87 5.67 -14.33
C LEU A 301 -13.15 7.16 -14.12
N LEU A 302 -13.60 7.52 -12.92
CA LEU A 302 -13.77 8.91 -12.51
C LEU A 302 -12.44 9.68 -12.63
N ASP A 303 -12.53 10.97 -12.90
CA ASP A 303 -11.36 11.81 -13.17
C ASP A 303 -10.53 12.08 -11.89
N GLU A 304 -11.18 12.05 -10.74
CA GLU A 304 -10.56 12.29 -9.42
C GLU A 304 -9.80 11.09 -8.87
N VAL A 305 -9.89 9.93 -9.54
CA VAL A 305 -9.22 8.70 -9.07
C VAL A 305 -7.72 8.78 -9.36
N THR A 306 -6.94 8.46 -8.37
CA THR A 306 -5.50 8.28 -8.45
C THR A 306 -5.17 6.85 -8.87
N ILE A 307 -4.22 6.66 -9.78
CA ILE A 307 -3.72 5.34 -10.11
C ILE A 307 -2.49 5.05 -9.23
N GLY A 308 -2.45 3.87 -8.62
CA GLY A 308 -1.35 3.45 -7.78
C GLY A 308 -1.26 1.93 -7.66
N GLY A 309 -0.25 1.47 -6.98
CA GLY A 309 -0.03 0.05 -6.72
C GLY A 309 0.00 -0.27 -5.23
N VAL A 310 0.54 -1.44 -4.91
CA VAL A 310 0.60 -1.95 -3.54
C VAL A 310 1.44 -1.05 -2.62
N ALA A 311 2.54 -0.46 -3.11
CA ALA A 311 3.40 0.39 -2.29
C ALA A 311 2.68 1.68 -1.88
N THR A 312 1.94 2.30 -2.81
CA THR A 312 1.09 3.47 -2.52
C THR A 312 0.04 3.15 -1.47
N TYR A 313 -0.60 1.98 -1.58
CA TYR A 313 -1.57 1.56 -0.56
C TYR A 313 -0.91 1.34 0.80
N MET A 314 0.21 0.61 0.85
CA MET A 314 0.90 0.28 2.11
C MET A 314 1.38 1.53 2.84
N GLU A 315 1.89 2.53 2.13
CA GLU A 315 2.28 3.81 2.72
C GLU A 315 1.09 4.52 3.41
N ARG A 316 -0.12 4.41 2.83
CA ARG A 316 -1.35 4.92 3.47
C ARG A 316 -1.78 4.06 4.66
N ALA A 317 -1.66 2.73 4.51
CA ALA A 317 -2.04 1.76 5.55
C ALA A 317 -1.17 1.88 6.80
N ASP A 318 0.13 2.14 6.65
CA ASP A 318 1.06 2.34 7.76
C ASP A 318 0.72 3.61 8.58
N LYS A 319 0.17 4.62 7.93
CA LYS A 319 -0.29 5.87 8.56
C LYS A 319 -1.73 5.77 9.09
N ALA A 320 -2.38 4.64 8.92
CA ALA A 320 -3.76 4.41 9.33
C ALA A 320 -3.84 3.55 10.59
N ASN A 321 -4.82 3.82 11.44
CA ASN A 321 -5.09 3.01 12.62
C ASN A 321 -6.25 2.01 12.40
N VAL A 322 -6.91 2.06 11.25
CA VAL A 322 -7.92 1.09 10.83
C VAL A 322 -7.70 0.75 9.36
N ASN A 323 -7.56 -0.54 9.09
CA ASN A 323 -7.40 -1.08 7.73
C ASN A 323 -8.49 -2.15 7.54
N LEU A 324 -9.38 -1.95 6.57
CA LEU A 324 -10.49 -2.86 6.29
C LEU A 324 -10.40 -3.42 4.87
N PHE A 325 -10.78 -4.68 4.72
CA PHE A 325 -10.91 -5.36 3.43
C PHE A 325 -12.38 -5.76 3.22
N ILE A 326 -13.00 -5.33 2.09
CA ILE A 326 -14.43 -5.49 1.75
C ILE A 326 -14.62 -6.11 0.38
#